data_ccfc43cb99b73e6c99901860f7e05b5d
#
_entry.id   ccfc43cb99b73e6c99901860f7e05b5d
#
_cell.length_a   1.000
_cell.length_b   1.000
_cell.length_c   1.000
_cell.angle_alpha   90.00
_cell.angle_beta   90.00
_cell.angle_gamma   90.00
#
_symmetry.space_group_name_H-M   'P 1'
#
loop_
_entity.id
_entity.type
_entity.pdbx_description
1 polymer ?
#
loop_
_entity_poly.entity_id
_entity_poly.type
_entity_poly.pdbx_seq_one_letter_code
_entity_poly.pdbx_strand_id
1 'polypeptide(L)'
;QKVQRAGIRFMIATGRDFPSASDTLKRFPLCCDWVTGSGAEIRNEAGELLLTIPMDPSCFGEIVSCVRQFPASIRFCTTGRDLVLTESEDLEGQILEESRLFFGGSRDEEIRATEQFQQLMRRMNRVKSLEELLEKKIPIYKVFITAKTGEVIQDIWKEVERIPGLAVASSFFNNLELTDEEAQKGPAILRYIESLGYKKEDVMVLGDSLNDLSMFRAGFGAAVAMANAHEQIREASGFLTKSNDEDGAAYAMELVLEGKLDLLKKEGIK
;
A
#
# COMPACT_ATOMS: atom_id res chain seq x y z
N GLN A 1 7.09 20.77 3.38
CA GLN A 1 8.00 21.70 4.04
C GLN A 1 7.28 22.80 4.85
N LYS A 2 6.21 23.49 4.30
CA LYS A 2 5.48 24.52 5.07
C LYS A 2 4.90 23.96 6.37
N VAL A 3 4.21 22.81 6.32
CA VAL A 3 3.60 22.17 7.50
C VAL A 3 4.67 21.79 8.53
N GLN A 4 5.82 21.27 8.11
CA GLN A 4 6.91 20.92 9.01
C GLN A 4 7.55 22.15 9.68
N ARG A 5 7.69 23.27 8.94
CA ARG A 5 8.15 24.55 9.53
C ARG A 5 7.16 25.10 10.57
N ALA A 6 5.89 24.75 10.45
CA ALA A 6 4.87 25.08 11.44
C ALA A 6 4.83 24.10 12.64
N GLY A 7 5.78 23.17 12.73
CA GLY A 7 5.86 22.19 13.80
C GLY A 7 4.93 20.98 13.63
N ILE A 8 4.30 20.82 12.47
CA ILE A 8 3.44 19.67 12.17
C ILE A 8 4.31 18.52 11.67
N ARG A 9 4.24 17.37 12.32
CA ARG A 9 4.92 16.16 11.90
C ARG A 9 4.26 15.61 10.62
N PHE A 10 5.09 15.13 9.70
CA PHE A 10 4.64 14.65 8.41
C PHE A 10 5.04 13.19 8.22
N MET A 11 4.09 12.38 7.77
CA MET A 11 4.28 10.95 7.54
C MET A 11 3.76 10.55 6.16
N ILE A 12 4.44 9.59 5.53
CA ILE A 12 4.00 8.96 4.28
C ILE A 12 3.56 7.53 4.59
N ALA A 13 2.29 7.22 4.25
CA ALA A 13 1.73 5.88 4.36
C ALA A 13 1.51 5.29 2.96
N THR A 14 2.19 4.18 2.64
CA THR A 14 2.19 3.59 1.29
C THR A 14 2.18 2.06 1.31
N GLY A 15 1.59 1.47 0.25
CA GLY A 15 1.70 0.03 0.00
C GLY A 15 3.08 -0.41 -0.53
N ARG A 16 3.94 0.55 -0.94
CA ARG A 16 5.32 0.25 -1.36
C ARG A 16 6.16 -0.13 -0.15
N ASP A 17 7.22 -0.90 -0.37
CA ASP A 17 8.27 -1.08 0.62
C ASP A 17 9.13 0.18 0.77
N PHE A 18 9.89 0.27 1.85
CA PHE A 18 10.69 1.46 2.15
C PHE A 18 11.73 1.79 1.08
N PRO A 19 12.55 0.86 0.55
CA PRO A 19 13.49 1.18 -0.52
C PRO A 19 12.81 1.82 -1.73
N SER A 20 11.71 1.24 -2.19
CA SER A 20 10.97 1.75 -3.35
C SER A 20 10.32 3.11 -3.10
N ALA A 21 9.75 3.32 -1.92
CA ALA A 21 9.14 4.59 -1.54
C ALA A 21 10.19 5.69 -1.37
N SER A 22 11.27 5.42 -0.65
CA SER A 22 12.35 6.37 -0.41
C SER A 22 13.07 6.78 -1.70
N ASP A 23 13.34 5.82 -2.61
CA ASP A 23 13.96 6.11 -3.90
C ASP A 23 13.12 7.07 -4.75
N THR A 24 11.80 6.89 -4.75
CA THR A 24 10.88 7.80 -5.47
C THR A 24 10.98 9.24 -4.95
N LEU A 25 11.24 9.40 -3.66
CA LEU A 25 11.25 10.71 -2.99
C LEU A 25 12.64 11.30 -2.81
N LYS A 26 13.73 10.60 -3.14
CA LYS A 26 15.12 11.10 -3.01
C LYS A 26 15.37 12.45 -3.66
N ARG A 27 14.67 12.74 -4.76
CA ARG A 27 14.77 14.04 -5.46
C ARG A 27 14.04 15.19 -4.77
N PHE A 28 13.22 14.90 -3.75
CA PHE A 28 12.49 15.89 -2.98
C PHE A 28 13.11 16.00 -1.59
N PRO A 29 13.38 17.21 -1.08
CA PRO A 29 13.93 17.41 0.25
C PRO A 29 12.82 17.24 1.31
N LEU A 30 12.31 16.02 1.45
CA LEU A 30 11.30 15.64 2.43
C LEU A 30 11.96 14.92 3.60
N CYS A 31 11.67 15.39 4.79
CA CYS A 31 11.97 14.74 6.05
C CYS A 31 10.65 14.23 6.61
N CYS A 32 10.43 12.93 6.68
CA CYS A 32 9.15 12.36 7.08
C CYS A 32 9.32 10.98 7.71
N ASP A 33 8.38 10.65 8.58
CA ASP A 33 8.21 9.28 9.02
C ASP A 33 7.53 8.43 7.94
N TRP A 34 7.63 7.13 8.05
CA TRP A 34 7.17 6.21 7.04
C TRP A 34 6.33 5.09 7.65
N VAL A 35 5.21 4.85 7.04
CA VAL A 35 4.44 3.60 7.15
C VAL A 35 4.47 2.94 5.77
N THR A 36 5.21 1.85 5.65
CA THR A 36 5.46 1.15 4.38
C THR A 36 4.91 -0.26 4.40
N GLY A 37 4.88 -0.94 3.24
CA GLY A 37 4.34 -2.29 3.14
C GLY A 37 2.88 -2.42 3.57
N SER A 38 2.05 -1.39 3.27
CA SER A 38 0.63 -1.33 3.66
C SER A 38 0.38 -1.29 5.17
N GLY A 39 1.40 -0.95 5.99
CA GLY A 39 1.35 -0.92 7.45
C GLY A 39 2.29 -1.90 8.13
N ALA A 40 2.97 -2.75 7.36
CA ALA A 40 3.84 -3.79 7.89
C ALA A 40 5.18 -3.26 8.45
N GLU A 41 5.59 -2.06 8.06
CA GLU A 41 6.81 -1.42 8.56
C GLU A 41 6.55 0.03 8.97
N ILE A 42 7.14 0.45 10.09
CA ILE A 42 7.21 1.84 10.52
C ILE A 42 8.66 2.25 10.65
N ARG A 43 9.01 3.40 10.07
CA ARG A 43 10.35 4.00 10.15
C ARG A 43 10.26 5.46 10.50
N ASN A 44 11.29 5.95 11.21
CA ASN A 44 11.42 7.38 11.51
C ASN A 44 11.98 8.18 10.31
N GLU A 45 12.11 9.47 10.47
CA GLU A 45 12.69 10.41 9.49
C GLU A 45 14.09 10.02 9.00
N ALA A 46 14.89 9.38 9.85
CA ALA A 46 16.22 8.88 9.50
C ALA A 46 16.17 7.56 8.70
N GLY A 47 14.97 6.99 8.50
CA GLY A 47 14.78 5.70 7.85
C GLY A 47 15.08 4.49 8.77
N GLU A 48 15.27 4.73 10.07
CA GLU A 48 15.49 3.67 11.04
C GLU A 48 14.20 2.89 11.27
N LEU A 49 14.32 1.56 11.23
CA LEU A 49 13.20 0.65 11.44
C LEU A 49 12.79 0.64 12.92
N LEU A 50 11.55 1.02 13.18
CA LEU A 50 10.98 1.08 14.53
C LEU A 50 10.07 -0.11 14.85
N LEU A 51 9.31 -0.57 13.86
CA LEU A 51 8.36 -1.67 14.01
C LEU A 51 8.24 -2.45 12.71
N THR A 52 8.06 -3.78 12.84
CA THR A 52 7.65 -4.66 11.73
C THR A 52 6.54 -5.60 12.20
N ILE A 53 5.61 -5.89 11.28
CA ILE A 53 4.55 -6.87 11.48
C ILE A 53 4.57 -7.82 10.27
N PRO A 54 5.34 -8.92 10.33
CA PRO A 54 5.33 -9.93 9.28
C PRO A 54 4.06 -10.78 9.36
N MET A 55 3.65 -11.32 8.22
CA MET A 55 2.56 -12.30 8.15
C MET A 55 2.95 -13.62 8.81
N ASP A 56 1.98 -14.32 9.40
CA ASP A 56 2.18 -15.68 9.90
C ASP A 56 2.35 -16.65 8.71
N PRO A 57 3.49 -17.36 8.60
CA PRO A 57 3.70 -18.31 7.52
C PRO A 57 2.67 -19.45 7.46
N SER A 58 1.96 -19.74 8.54
CA SER A 58 0.94 -20.78 8.59
C SER A 58 -0.22 -20.54 7.62
N CYS A 59 -0.52 -19.28 7.28
CA CYS A 59 -1.59 -18.92 6.33
C CYS A 59 -1.18 -19.09 4.86
N PHE A 60 0.11 -19.20 4.54
CA PHE A 60 0.57 -19.19 3.14
C PHE A 60 0.07 -20.38 2.33
N GLY A 61 -0.06 -21.57 2.97
CA GLY A 61 -0.60 -22.77 2.31
C GLY A 61 -2.03 -22.57 1.82
N GLU A 62 -2.87 -21.97 2.65
CA GLU A 62 -4.26 -21.69 2.31
C GLU A 62 -4.36 -20.61 1.24
N ILE A 63 -3.60 -19.52 1.37
CA ILE A 63 -3.52 -18.46 0.34
C ILE A 63 -3.14 -19.04 -1.02
N VAL A 64 -2.08 -19.83 -1.09
CA VAL A 64 -1.61 -20.45 -2.35
C VAL A 64 -2.66 -21.38 -2.92
N SER A 65 -3.32 -22.18 -2.08
CA SER A 65 -4.39 -23.10 -2.51
C SER A 65 -5.59 -22.36 -3.09
N CYS A 66 -5.98 -21.24 -2.49
CA CYS A 66 -7.05 -20.39 -3.03
C CYS A 66 -6.66 -19.77 -4.38
N VAL A 67 -5.49 -19.14 -4.46
CA VAL A 67 -5.07 -18.41 -5.67
C VAL A 67 -4.83 -19.33 -6.86
N ARG A 68 -4.29 -20.54 -6.66
CA ARG A 68 -4.01 -21.51 -7.73
C ARG A 68 -5.26 -22.01 -8.48
N GLN A 69 -6.45 -21.77 -7.96
CA GLN A 69 -7.70 -22.08 -8.64
C GLN A 69 -8.04 -21.08 -9.76
N PHE A 70 -7.31 -19.97 -9.84
CA PHE A 70 -7.57 -18.86 -10.74
C PHE A 70 -6.35 -18.56 -11.63
N PRO A 71 -6.56 -17.95 -12.80
CA PRO A 71 -5.46 -17.48 -13.66
C PRO A 71 -4.86 -16.19 -13.08
N ALA A 72 -4.09 -16.33 -12.01
CA ALA A 72 -3.51 -15.22 -11.27
C ALA A 72 -2.04 -15.50 -10.91
N SER A 73 -1.27 -14.43 -10.77
CA SER A 73 0.11 -14.47 -10.27
C SER A 73 0.13 -14.16 -8.79
N ILE A 74 1.02 -14.83 -8.06
CA ILE A 74 1.23 -14.63 -6.63
C ILE A 74 2.68 -14.30 -6.32
N ARG A 75 2.88 -13.32 -5.47
CA ARG A 75 4.18 -12.78 -5.10
C ARG A 75 4.22 -12.48 -3.62
N PHE A 76 5.27 -12.95 -2.94
CA PHE A 76 5.53 -12.74 -1.52
C PHE A 76 6.52 -11.60 -1.35
N CYS A 77 6.08 -10.49 -0.79
CA CYS A 77 6.85 -9.26 -0.68
C CYS A 77 7.64 -9.23 0.64
N THR A 78 8.93 -8.95 0.51
CA THR A 78 9.84 -8.72 1.64
C THR A 78 10.35 -7.29 1.60
N THR A 79 11.18 -6.89 2.54
CA THR A 79 11.88 -5.61 2.45
C THR A 79 12.93 -5.66 1.34
N GLY A 80 12.64 -5.04 0.21
CA GLY A 80 13.57 -4.86 -0.91
C GLY A 80 13.65 -6.01 -1.91
N ARG A 81 12.98 -7.16 -1.66
CA ARG A 81 12.89 -8.28 -2.60
C ARG A 81 11.51 -8.88 -2.61
N ASP A 82 11.07 -9.32 -3.78
CA ASP A 82 9.81 -10.01 -3.96
C ASP A 82 10.08 -11.42 -4.48
N LEU A 83 9.34 -12.40 -3.96
CA LEU A 83 9.48 -13.82 -4.27
C LEU A 83 8.25 -14.26 -5.08
N VAL A 84 8.42 -14.43 -6.38
CA VAL A 84 7.35 -14.88 -7.29
C VAL A 84 7.24 -16.39 -7.22
N LEU A 85 6.08 -16.90 -6.80
CA LEU A 85 5.82 -18.33 -6.74
C LEU A 85 5.41 -18.83 -8.12
N THR A 86 6.33 -19.48 -8.84
CA THR A 86 6.09 -19.97 -10.19
C THR A 86 7.00 -21.15 -10.55
N GLU A 87 6.45 -22.11 -11.29
CA GLU A 87 7.21 -23.21 -11.88
C GLU A 87 7.92 -22.78 -13.17
N SER A 88 7.46 -21.73 -13.83
CA SER A 88 8.06 -21.19 -15.05
C SER A 88 9.51 -20.76 -14.82
N GLU A 89 10.39 -21.10 -15.73
CA GLU A 89 11.76 -20.60 -15.75
C GLU A 89 11.87 -19.19 -16.35
N ASP A 90 10.87 -18.77 -17.12
CA ASP A 90 10.78 -17.44 -17.72
C ASP A 90 10.11 -16.45 -16.74
N LEU A 91 10.84 -16.06 -15.72
CA LEU A 91 10.39 -15.05 -14.76
C LEU A 91 10.20 -13.67 -15.43
N GLU A 92 11.08 -13.31 -16.37
CA GLU A 92 10.98 -12.03 -17.08
C GLU A 92 9.71 -11.94 -17.91
N GLY A 93 9.41 -12.98 -18.69
CA GLY A 93 8.18 -13.04 -19.49
C GLY A 93 6.92 -12.96 -18.63
N GLN A 94 6.90 -13.61 -17.48
CA GLN A 94 5.79 -13.54 -16.54
C GLN A 94 5.61 -12.12 -15.97
N ILE A 95 6.68 -11.48 -15.53
CA ILE A 95 6.63 -10.09 -15.01
C ILE A 95 6.29 -9.10 -16.13
N LEU A 96 6.74 -9.35 -17.36
CA LEU A 96 6.37 -8.53 -18.51
C LEU A 96 4.88 -8.63 -18.81
N GLU A 97 4.29 -9.82 -18.75
CA GLU A 97 2.86 -10.02 -18.93
C GLU A 97 2.05 -9.27 -17.86
N GLU A 98 2.47 -9.34 -16.60
CA GLU A 98 1.90 -8.54 -15.51
C GLU A 98 2.05 -7.05 -15.79
N SER A 99 3.23 -6.61 -16.22
CA SER A 99 3.52 -5.19 -16.49
C SER A 99 2.67 -4.59 -17.62
N ARG A 100 2.26 -5.37 -18.61
CA ARG A 100 1.34 -4.92 -19.68
C ARG A 100 0.00 -4.40 -19.13
N LEU A 101 -0.44 -4.91 -17.98
CA LEU A 101 -1.67 -4.46 -17.33
C LEU A 101 -1.56 -3.01 -16.82
N PHE A 102 -0.34 -2.56 -16.52
CA PHE A 102 -0.06 -1.21 -16.01
C PHE A 102 0.43 -0.24 -17.10
N PHE A 103 1.11 -0.76 -18.13
CA PHE A 103 1.68 0.03 -19.22
C PHE A 103 0.86 0.02 -20.52
N GLY A 104 -0.43 -0.22 -20.45
CA GLY A 104 -1.38 -0.47 -21.51
C GLY A 104 -1.03 0.09 -22.90
N GLY A 105 -1.06 -0.77 -23.93
CA GLY A 105 -0.82 -0.39 -25.32
C GLY A 105 0.65 -0.27 -25.75
N SER A 106 1.61 -0.37 -24.82
CA SER A 106 3.04 -0.34 -25.14
C SER A 106 3.55 -1.68 -25.66
N ARG A 107 4.54 -1.65 -26.57
CA ARG A 107 5.22 -2.86 -27.04
C ARG A 107 6.15 -3.39 -25.93
N ASP A 108 6.43 -4.68 -25.97
CA ASP A 108 7.27 -5.35 -24.97
C ASP A 108 8.66 -4.72 -24.84
N GLU A 109 9.27 -4.32 -25.97
CA GLU A 109 10.57 -3.66 -25.96
C GLU A 109 10.50 -2.28 -25.27
N GLU A 110 9.38 -1.57 -25.43
CA GLU A 110 9.15 -0.28 -24.78
C GLU A 110 8.99 -0.46 -23.26
N ILE A 111 8.22 -1.47 -22.83
CA ILE A 111 8.06 -1.80 -21.41
C ILE A 111 9.41 -2.18 -20.80
N ARG A 112 10.17 -3.08 -21.44
CA ARG A 112 11.51 -3.49 -20.98
C ARG A 112 12.49 -2.33 -20.86
N ALA A 113 12.38 -1.33 -21.71
CA ALA A 113 13.24 -0.16 -21.70
C ALA A 113 12.90 0.85 -20.57
N THR A 114 11.75 0.72 -19.93
CA THR A 114 11.38 1.63 -18.83
C THR A 114 12.23 1.39 -17.59
N GLU A 115 12.58 2.47 -16.91
CA GLU A 115 13.31 2.39 -15.64
C GLU A 115 12.48 1.61 -14.59
N GLN A 116 11.16 1.78 -14.60
CA GLN A 116 10.23 1.10 -13.71
C GLN A 116 10.31 -0.42 -13.86
N PHE A 117 10.29 -0.94 -15.11
CA PHE A 117 10.41 -2.37 -15.35
C PHE A 117 11.77 -2.90 -14.91
N GLN A 118 12.84 -2.19 -15.22
CA GLN A 118 14.19 -2.57 -14.82
C GLN A 118 14.37 -2.60 -13.30
N GLN A 119 13.81 -1.64 -12.59
CA GLN A 119 13.81 -1.62 -11.12
C GLN A 119 12.99 -2.77 -10.55
N LEU A 120 11.82 -3.05 -11.13
CA LEU A 120 10.97 -4.17 -10.75
C LEU A 120 11.73 -5.50 -10.91
N MET A 121 12.34 -5.75 -12.08
CA MET A 121 13.10 -6.98 -12.35
C MET A 121 14.27 -7.21 -11.39
N ARG A 122 14.99 -6.16 -11.00
CA ARG A 122 16.09 -6.28 -10.02
C ARG A 122 15.64 -6.80 -8.65
N ARG A 123 14.37 -6.66 -8.34
CA ARG A 123 13.76 -7.07 -7.06
C ARG A 123 13.11 -8.43 -7.12
N MET A 124 12.70 -8.88 -8.31
CA MET A 124 12.01 -10.15 -8.49
C MET A 124 12.95 -11.33 -8.37
N ASN A 125 12.55 -12.29 -7.58
CA ASN A 125 13.24 -13.57 -7.44
C ASN A 125 12.21 -14.69 -7.55
N ARG A 126 12.59 -15.79 -8.18
CA ARG A 126 11.73 -16.96 -8.32
C ARG A 126 11.83 -17.85 -7.10
N VAL A 127 10.70 -18.40 -6.68
CA VAL A 127 10.59 -19.60 -5.84
C VAL A 127 9.68 -20.61 -6.55
N LYS A 128 10.10 -21.88 -6.56
CA LYS A 128 9.41 -22.93 -7.33
C LYS A 128 8.22 -23.50 -6.58
N SER A 129 8.29 -23.52 -5.27
CA SER A 129 7.26 -24.10 -4.42
C SER A 129 7.10 -23.34 -3.11
N LEU A 130 6.02 -23.63 -2.41
CA LEU A 130 5.77 -23.09 -1.08
C LEU A 130 6.81 -23.59 -0.07
N GLU A 131 7.23 -24.85 -0.19
CA GLU A 131 8.26 -25.44 0.66
C GLU A 131 9.58 -24.68 0.53
N GLU A 132 10.01 -24.39 -0.71
CA GLU A 132 11.20 -23.55 -0.96
C GLU A 132 11.06 -22.15 -0.35
N LEU A 133 9.87 -21.55 -0.42
CA LEU A 133 9.61 -20.27 0.22
C LEU A 133 9.79 -20.33 1.73
N LEU A 134 9.17 -21.33 2.38
CA LEU A 134 9.19 -21.51 3.82
C LEU A 134 10.59 -21.85 4.37
N GLU A 135 11.37 -22.64 3.62
CA GLU A 135 12.76 -22.99 3.96
C GLU A 135 13.66 -21.75 4.05
N LYS A 136 13.37 -20.70 3.28
CA LYS A 136 14.15 -19.46 3.30
C LYS A 136 14.02 -18.68 4.63
N LYS A 137 12.98 -18.92 5.41
CA LYS A 137 12.70 -18.24 6.70
C LYS A 137 12.81 -16.71 6.63
N ILE A 138 12.49 -16.12 5.49
CA ILE A 138 12.52 -14.68 5.28
C ILE A 138 11.17 -14.10 5.73
N PRO A 139 11.15 -13.02 6.52
CA PRO A 139 9.89 -12.34 6.88
C PRO A 139 9.15 -11.86 5.63
N ILE A 140 7.90 -12.27 5.50
CA ILE A 140 6.99 -11.81 4.46
C ILE A 140 6.05 -10.78 5.06
N TYR A 141 5.95 -9.63 4.45
CA TYR A 141 5.14 -8.52 4.93
C TYR A 141 3.83 -8.35 4.16
N LYS A 142 3.78 -8.88 2.95
CA LYS A 142 2.61 -8.79 2.09
C LYS A 142 2.62 -9.91 1.05
N VAL A 143 1.46 -10.48 0.76
CA VAL A 143 1.23 -11.26 -0.44
C VAL A 143 0.52 -10.36 -1.46
N PHE A 144 1.10 -10.26 -2.65
CA PHE A 144 0.56 -9.47 -3.74
C PHE A 144 0.07 -10.40 -4.84
N ILE A 145 -1.18 -10.27 -5.21
CA ILE A 145 -1.85 -11.10 -6.20
C ILE A 145 -2.28 -10.22 -7.36
N THR A 146 -2.02 -10.65 -8.58
CA THR A 146 -2.48 -9.96 -9.79
C THR A 146 -3.20 -10.92 -10.71
N ALA A 147 -4.22 -10.41 -11.41
CA ALA A 147 -4.94 -11.14 -12.45
C ALA A 147 -5.24 -10.20 -13.64
N LYS A 148 -5.60 -10.79 -14.79
CA LYS A 148 -5.89 -10.02 -16.01
C LYS A 148 -7.16 -9.19 -15.90
N THR A 149 -8.13 -9.62 -15.10
CA THR A 149 -9.44 -8.97 -14.97
C THR A 149 -9.81 -8.74 -13.51
N GLY A 150 -10.60 -7.69 -13.26
CA GLY A 150 -11.14 -7.42 -11.93
C GLY A 150 -12.13 -8.48 -11.45
N GLU A 151 -12.80 -9.20 -12.34
CA GLU A 151 -13.71 -10.29 -11.98
C GLU A 151 -12.97 -11.42 -11.28
N VAL A 152 -11.83 -11.85 -11.85
CA VAL A 152 -10.96 -12.86 -11.22
C VAL A 152 -10.47 -12.40 -9.86
N ILE A 153 -10.11 -11.12 -9.73
CA ILE A 153 -9.69 -10.52 -8.45
C ILE A 153 -10.83 -10.57 -7.42
N GLN A 154 -12.06 -10.25 -7.82
CA GLN A 154 -13.22 -10.31 -6.93
C GLN A 154 -13.53 -11.74 -6.46
N ASP A 155 -13.34 -12.74 -7.32
CA ASP A 155 -13.55 -14.13 -6.94
C ASP A 155 -12.45 -14.62 -5.97
N ILE A 156 -11.18 -14.25 -6.23
CA ILE A 156 -10.08 -14.52 -5.28
C ILE A 156 -10.34 -13.84 -3.94
N TRP A 157 -10.83 -12.58 -3.95
CA TRP A 157 -11.14 -11.83 -2.73
C TRP A 157 -12.09 -12.61 -1.82
N LYS A 158 -13.20 -13.12 -2.36
CA LYS A 158 -14.22 -13.88 -1.61
C LYS A 158 -13.65 -15.13 -0.93
N GLU A 159 -12.62 -15.74 -1.51
CA GLU A 159 -11.98 -16.91 -0.93
C GLU A 159 -10.96 -16.51 0.15
N VAL A 160 -10.08 -15.55 -0.15
CA VAL A 160 -8.99 -15.18 0.78
C VAL A 160 -9.47 -14.36 1.99
N GLU A 161 -10.58 -13.63 1.89
CA GLU A 161 -11.13 -12.88 3.02
C GLU A 161 -11.66 -13.77 4.16
N ARG A 162 -11.85 -15.08 3.89
CA ARG A 162 -12.25 -16.06 4.88
C ARG A 162 -11.08 -16.59 5.71
N ILE A 163 -9.85 -16.34 5.28
CA ILE A 163 -8.65 -16.80 5.98
C ILE A 163 -8.44 -15.91 7.21
N PRO A 164 -8.46 -16.48 8.43
CA PRO A 164 -8.32 -15.69 9.65
C PRO A 164 -6.95 -14.98 9.72
N GLY A 165 -6.93 -13.83 10.39
CA GLY A 165 -5.70 -13.06 10.63
C GLY A 165 -5.18 -12.30 9.42
N LEU A 166 -5.93 -12.24 8.31
CA LEU A 166 -5.55 -11.49 7.12
C LEU A 166 -6.38 -10.23 6.93
N ALA A 167 -5.71 -9.14 6.59
CA ALA A 167 -6.30 -7.97 5.99
C ALA A 167 -6.19 -8.07 4.46
N VAL A 168 -7.32 -7.88 3.77
CA VAL A 168 -7.42 -7.91 2.31
C VAL A 168 -7.72 -6.51 1.80
N ALA A 169 -6.89 -6.00 0.91
CA ALA A 169 -7.05 -4.68 0.30
C ALA A 169 -6.73 -4.73 -1.20
N SER A 170 -7.04 -3.64 -1.90
CA SER A 170 -6.68 -3.45 -3.30
C SER A 170 -6.21 -2.02 -3.50
N SER A 171 -5.21 -1.83 -4.33
CA SER A 171 -4.74 -0.51 -4.78
C SER A 171 -5.05 -0.24 -6.25
N PHE A 172 -5.47 -1.28 -6.98
CA PHE A 172 -5.87 -1.19 -8.40
C PHE A 172 -6.90 -2.28 -8.73
N PHE A 173 -7.69 -2.10 -9.80
CA PHE A 173 -8.80 -3.00 -10.14
C PHE A 173 -8.41 -4.47 -10.35
N ASN A 174 -7.15 -4.74 -10.63
CA ASN A 174 -6.62 -6.06 -11.03
C ASN A 174 -5.62 -6.64 -10.02
N ASN A 175 -5.59 -6.15 -8.77
CA ASN A 175 -4.71 -6.68 -7.74
C ASN A 175 -5.41 -6.89 -6.39
N LEU A 176 -4.81 -7.74 -5.56
CA LEU A 176 -5.04 -7.82 -4.12
C LEU A 176 -3.73 -7.70 -3.36
N GLU A 177 -3.81 -7.12 -2.19
CA GLU A 177 -2.76 -7.01 -1.21
C GLU A 177 -3.25 -7.68 0.07
N LEU A 178 -2.60 -8.78 0.47
CA LEU A 178 -2.88 -9.48 1.71
C LEU A 178 -1.76 -9.14 2.69
N THR A 179 -2.12 -8.70 3.89
CA THR A 179 -1.19 -8.44 5.00
C THR A 179 -1.70 -9.13 6.25
N ASP A 180 -0.90 -9.17 7.29
CA ASP A 180 -1.40 -9.48 8.63
C ASP A 180 -2.50 -8.47 9.00
N GLU A 181 -3.53 -8.89 9.73
CA GLU A 181 -4.66 -8.00 10.10
C GLU A 181 -4.21 -6.79 10.93
N GLU A 182 -3.11 -6.93 11.69
CA GLU A 182 -2.51 -5.84 12.46
C GLU A 182 -1.61 -4.92 11.60
N ALA A 183 -1.22 -5.39 10.40
CA ALA A 183 -0.36 -4.67 9.46
C ALA A 183 -1.18 -3.86 8.45
N GLN A 184 -2.06 -3.00 8.94
CA GLN A 184 -2.83 -2.06 8.14
C GLN A 184 -2.38 -0.62 8.43
N LYS A 185 -2.52 0.29 7.45
CA LYS A 185 -2.07 1.68 7.58
C LYS A 185 -2.66 2.38 8.81
N GLY A 186 -3.97 2.24 9.05
CA GLY A 186 -4.65 2.87 10.19
C GLY A 186 -4.13 2.40 11.55
N PRO A 187 -4.18 1.10 11.85
CA PRO A 187 -3.61 0.54 13.08
C PRO A 187 -2.12 0.85 13.27
N ALA A 188 -1.32 0.80 12.20
CA ALA A 188 0.10 1.13 12.25
C ALA A 188 0.32 2.60 12.66
N ILE A 189 -0.41 3.53 12.05
CA ILE A 189 -0.34 4.96 12.39
C ILE A 189 -0.77 5.18 13.84
N LEU A 190 -1.90 4.59 14.28
CA LEU A 190 -2.37 4.72 15.68
C LEU A 190 -1.28 4.29 16.67
N ARG A 191 -0.73 3.10 16.47
CA ARG A 191 0.35 2.56 17.32
C ARG A 191 1.58 3.48 17.36
N TYR A 192 1.93 4.07 16.21
CA TYR A 192 3.08 4.96 16.13
C TYR A 192 2.84 6.31 16.80
N ILE A 193 1.73 6.97 16.52
CA ILE A 193 1.42 8.28 17.13
C ILE A 193 1.26 8.18 18.65
N GLU A 194 0.68 7.09 19.15
CA GLU A 194 0.60 6.82 20.59
C GLU A 194 1.98 6.71 21.23
N SER A 195 2.94 6.05 20.58
CA SER A 195 4.32 5.94 21.06
C SER A 195 5.05 7.31 21.14
N LEU A 196 4.57 8.29 20.37
CA LEU A 196 5.06 9.67 20.35
C LEU A 196 4.27 10.61 21.27
N GLY A 197 3.20 10.11 21.93
CA GLY A 197 2.34 10.90 22.80
C GLY A 197 1.32 11.78 22.09
N TYR A 198 1.08 11.59 20.79
CA TYR A 198 0.03 12.28 20.04
C TYR A 198 -1.32 11.61 20.27
N LYS A 199 -2.40 12.39 20.21
CA LYS A 199 -3.76 11.90 20.20
C LYS A 199 -4.23 11.73 18.75
N LYS A 200 -5.09 10.75 18.51
CA LYS A 200 -5.65 10.51 17.16
C LYS A 200 -6.46 11.71 16.65
N GLU A 201 -7.06 12.48 17.57
CA GLU A 201 -7.82 13.69 17.26
C GLU A 201 -6.95 14.80 16.66
N ASP A 202 -5.63 14.78 16.90
CA ASP A 202 -4.66 15.76 16.40
C ASP A 202 -4.08 15.34 15.02
N VAL A 203 -4.57 14.25 14.44
CA VAL A 203 -4.03 13.69 13.20
C VAL A 203 -5.00 13.87 12.04
N MET A 204 -4.48 14.35 10.92
CA MET A 204 -5.15 14.37 9.63
C MET A 204 -4.55 13.27 8.75
N VAL A 205 -5.41 12.47 8.14
CA VAL A 205 -5.03 11.47 7.12
C VAL A 205 -5.63 11.83 5.77
N LEU A 206 -4.88 11.54 4.70
CA LEU A 206 -5.33 11.71 3.31
C LEU A 206 -5.14 10.39 2.57
N GLY A 207 -6.08 10.06 1.67
CA GLY A 207 -5.99 8.85 0.86
C GLY A 207 -7.03 8.81 -0.26
N ASP A 208 -6.87 7.84 -1.15
CA ASP A 208 -7.71 7.68 -2.34
C ASP A 208 -8.05 6.23 -2.69
N SER A 209 -7.27 5.26 -2.21
CA SER A 209 -7.37 3.85 -2.58
C SER A 209 -7.87 2.96 -1.45
N LEU A 210 -8.39 1.77 -1.78
CA LEU A 210 -8.97 0.86 -0.77
C LEU A 210 -7.97 0.40 0.29
N ASN A 211 -6.68 0.38 0.00
CA ASN A 211 -5.65 0.11 1.00
C ASN A 211 -5.45 1.24 2.02
N ASP A 212 -6.12 2.40 1.82
CA ASP A 212 -6.19 3.49 2.79
C ASP A 212 -7.39 3.38 3.74
N LEU A 213 -8.35 2.50 3.44
CA LEU A 213 -9.63 2.45 4.15
C LEU A 213 -9.48 2.31 5.66
N SER A 214 -8.48 1.56 6.12
CA SER A 214 -8.18 1.41 7.54
C SER A 214 -7.83 2.74 8.22
N MET A 215 -7.20 3.71 7.51
CA MET A 215 -6.93 5.05 8.05
C MET A 215 -8.24 5.83 8.25
N PHE A 216 -9.18 5.72 7.31
CA PHE A 216 -10.46 6.41 7.40
C PHE A 216 -11.37 5.86 8.49
N ARG A 217 -11.21 4.59 8.86
CA ARG A 217 -11.97 3.92 9.92
C ARG A 217 -11.32 4.01 11.30
N ALA A 218 -10.09 4.46 11.39
CA ALA A 218 -9.32 4.54 12.65
C ALA A 218 -9.79 5.65 13.61
N GLY A 219 -10.64 6.57 13.15
CA GLY A 219 -11.19 7.65 13.98
C GLY A 219 -10.21 8.79 14.24
N PHE A 220 -9.34 9.10 13.29
CA PHE A 220 -8.48 10.28 13.31
C PHE A 220 -9.30 11.57 13.28
N GLY A 221 -8.72 12.66 13.77
CA GLY A 221 -9.38 13.98 13.86
C GLY A 221 -9.86 14.51 12.51
N ALA A 222 -9.16 14.20 11.42
CA ALA A 222 -9.63 14.49 10.08
C ALA A 222 -9.24 13.36 9.11
N ALA A 223 -10.24 12.77 8.46
CA ALA A 223 -10.07 11.82 7.37
C ALA A 223 -10.52 12.49 6.06
N VAL A 224 -9.55 12.86 5.21
CA VAL A 224 -9.72 13.67 4.01
C VAL A 224 -9.58 12.79 2.78
N ALA A 225 -10.67 12.56 2.04
CA ALA A 225 -10.62 11.85 0.77
C ALA A 225 -10.18 12.78 -0.37
N MET A 226 -9.40 12.25 -1.31
CA MET A 226 -9.13 12.91 -2.57
C MET A 226 -10.41 12.91 -3.44
N ALA A 227 -10.60 13.91 -4.30
CA ALA A 227 -11.79 13.95 -5.19
C ALA A 227 -11.88 12.76 -6.15
N ASN A 228 -10.73 12.23 -6.58
CA ASN A 228 -10.61 11.02 -7.40
C ASN A 228 -10.60 9.72 -6.60
N ALA A 229 -10.85 9.76 -5.28
CA ALA A 229 -10.80 8.58 -4.43
C ALA A 229 -11.92 7.57 -4.78
N HIS A 230 -11.65 6.30 -4.45
CA HIS A 230 -12.64 5.23 -4.52
C HIS A 230 -13.89 5.60 -3.69
N GLU A 231 -15.07 5.16 -4.13
CA GLU A 231 -16.35 5.51 -3.51
C GLU A 231 -16.37 5.20 -2.00
N GLN A 232 -15.93 4.01 -1.59
CA GLN A 232 -15.88 3.62 -0.18
C GLN A 232 -14.96 4.51 0.68
N ILE A 233 -13.89 5.07 0.09
CA ILE A 233 -13.02 6.04 0.78
C ILE A 233 -13.76 7.36 0.96
N ARG A 234 -14.43 7.83 -0.10
CA ARG A 234 -15.25 9.04 -0.02
C ARG A 234 -16.38 8.88 1.00
N GLU A 235 -17.05 7.73 1.04
CA GLU A 235 -18.10 7.45 2.04
C GLU A 235 -17.58 7.46 3.47
N ALA A 236 -16.41 6.85 3.72
CA ALA A 236 -15.78 6.79 5.03
C ALA A 236 -15.15 8.12 5.48
N SER A 237 -15.00 9.09 4.57
CA SER A 237 -14.37 10.40 4.88
C SER A 237 -15.33 11.40 5.48
N GLY A 238 -14.83 12.23 6.40
CA GLY A 238 -15.52 13.44 6.87
C GLY A 238 -15.26 14.68 6.01
N PHE A 239 -14.19 14.65 5.22
CA PHE A 239 -13.70 15.79 4.44
C PHE A 239 -13.38 15.35 3.02
N LEU A 240 -13.52 16.26 2.06
CA LEU A 240 -13.20 16.03 0.65
C LEU A 240 -12.33 17.16 0.14
N THR A 241 -11.16 16.82 -0.39
CA THR A 241 -10.27 17.78 -1.06
C THR A 241 -10.35 17.65 -2.58
N LYS A 242 -9.48 18.35 -3.31
CA LYS A 242 -9.34 18.28 -4.76
C LYS A 242 -8.73 16.93 -5.19
N SER A 243 -8.68 16.69 -6.49
CA SER A 243 -8.03 15.51 -7.07
C SER A 243 -6.51 15.57 -6.94
N ASN A 244 -5.84 14.45 -7.20
CA ASN A 244 -4.38 14.39 -7.28
C ASN A 244 -3.84 15.30 -8.40
N ASP A 245 -4.56 15.45 -9.52
CA ASP A 245 -4.15 16.32 -10.65
C ASP A 245 -4.32 17.82 -10.34
N GLU A 246 -5.04 18.15 -9.27
CA GLU A 246 -5.28 19.50 -8.80
C GLU A 246 -4.55 19.82 -7.49
N ASP A 247 -3.50 19.06 -7.17
CA ASP A 247 -2.72 19.21 -5.94
C ASP A 247 -3.56 19.13 -4.64
N GLY A 248 -4.59 18.27 -4.61
CA GLY A 248 -5.56 18.19 -3.52
C GLY A 248 -4.93 17.95 -2.14
N ALA A 249 -3.87 17.15 -2.06
CA ALA A 249 -3.16 16.93 -0.80
C ALA A 249 -2.48 18.21 -0.29
N ALA A 250 -1.82 18.96 -1.18
CA ALA A 250 -1.20 20.23 -0.83
C ALA A 250 -2.25 21.28 -0.41
N TYR A 251 -3.37 21.32 -1.13
CA TYR A 251 -4.49 22.21 -0.81
C TYR A 251 -5.07 21.94 0.59
N ALA A 252 -5.30 20.66 0.94
CA ALA A 252 -5.77 20.31 2.28
C ALA A 252 -4.77 20.73 3.37
N MET A 253 -3.47 20.51 3.14
CA MET A 253 -2.41 20.92 4.07
C MET A 253 -2.32 22.44 4.23
N GLU A 254 -2.54 23.22 3.17
CA GLU A 254 -2.58 24.68 3.26
C GLU A 254 -3.76 25.16 4.09
N LEU A 255 -4.93 24.56 3.93
CA LEU A 255 -6.10 24.87 4.75
C LEU A 255 -5.89 24.55 6.24
N VAL A 256 -5.16 23.48 6.56
CA VAL A 256 -4.76 23.21 7.95
C VAL A 256 -3.89 24.32 8.51
N LEU A 257 -2.89 24.80 7.76
CA LEU A 257 -2.02 25.89 8.18
C LEU A 257 -2.77 27.21 8.39
N GLU A 258 -3.84 27.43 7.64
CA GLU A 258 -4.71 28.60 7.74
C GLU A 258 -5.82 28.47 8.79
N GLY A 259 -5.95 27.31 9.46
CA GLY A 259 -7.05 27.02 10.37
C GLY A 259 -8.42 26.93 9.69
N LYS A 260 -8.44 26.59 8.40
CA LYS A 260 -9.64 26.58 7.55
C LYS A 260 -10.04 25.18 7.05
N LEU A 261 -9.61 24.11 7.71
CA LEU A 261 -9.91 22.73 7.30
C LEU A 261 -11.42 22.47 7.15
N ASP A 262 -12.24 23.19 7.91
CA ASP A 262 -13.71 23.08 7.84
C ASP A 262 -14.29 23.39 6.45
N LEU A 263 -13.57 24.09 5.58
CA LEU A 263 -13.98 24.33 4.20
C LEU A 263 -14.03 23.03 3.36
N LEU A 264 -13.38 21.96 3.82
CA LEU A 264 -13.41 20.66 3.19
C LEU A 264 -14.47 19.71 3.76
N LYS A 265 -15.24 20.12 4.78
CA LYS A 265 -16.29 19.29 5.37
C LYS A 265 -17.33 18.93 4.30
N LYS A 266 -17.70 17.66 4.27
CA LYS A 266 -18.81 17.20 3.42
C LYS A 266 -20.12 17.71 3.98
N GLU A 267 -21.00 18.17 3.09
CA GLU A 267 -22.34 18.57 3.49
C GLU A 267 -23.12 17.37 4.06
N GLY A 268 -23.73 17.56 5.23
CA GLY A 268 -24.61 16.54 5.87
C GLY A 268 -23.96 15.69 6.95
N ILE A 269 -22.69 15.87 7.27
CA ILE A 269 -22.04 15.23 8.44
C ILE A 269 -22.13 16.21 9.63
N LYS A 270 -22.96 15.87 10.63
CA LYS A 270 -23.06 16.60 11.92
C LYS A 270 -22.06 16.02 12.92
#